data_88192aba9c2d3d995e7ccd0c4453cb34
#
_entry.id   88192aba9c2d3d995e7ccd0c4453cb34
#
_cell.length_a   1.000
_cell.length_b   1.000
_cell.length_c   1.000
_cell.angle_alpha   90.00
_cell.angle_beta   90.00
_cell.angle_gamma   90.00
#
_symmetry.space_group_name_H-M   'P 1'
#
loop_
_entity.id
_entity.type
_entity.pdbx_description
1 polymer ?
#
loop_
_entity_poly.entity_id
_entity_poly.type
_entity_poly.pdbx_seq_one_letter_code
_entity_poly.pdbx_strand_id
1 'polypeptide(L)'
;YSTTEGINVRSSYSTSSSSVGTLKKGESVTRIGVSNNGWSKVKYNGAIAYISSSLLTTTKPEEEDKSDVKALKSLVISPGTLSPEFNAETTKYTMSVGADVDKLNIEALLEDEKSKLSISGNDSLEMGENTVKIVVTAEDETARTYTIIVTKEEQEQIKLSTLTIKGVELDPKFDPSVYEYTVEVLKRLK
;
A
#
# COMPACT_ATOMS: atom_id res chain seq x y z
N TYR A 1 38.67 0.79 3.27
CA TYR A 1 37.23 0.57 3.39
C TYR A 1 36.84 -0.71 2.67
N SER A 2 35.80 -1.38 3.16
CA SER A 2 35.16 -2.54 2.50
C SER A 2 34.38 -2.10 1.25
N THR A 3 34.43 -2.91 0.19
CA THR A 3 33.75 -2.58 -1.08
C THR A 3 32.29 -3.06 -1.13
N THR A 4 31.94 -4.08 -0.35
CA THR A 4 30.61 -4.72 -0.35
C THR A 4 30.17 -5.08 1.07
N GLU A 5 28.91 -5.47 1.23
CA GLU A 5 28.37 -6.03 2.46
C GLU A 5 28.94 -7.44 2.76
N GLY A 6 29.02 -7.78 4.05
CA GLY A 6 29.28 -9.14 4.51
C GLY A 6 30.68 -9.67 4.23
N ILE A 7 31.71 -8.80 4.08
CA ILE A 7 33.08 -9.21 3.85
C ILE A 7 33.62 -9.96 5.07
N ASN A 8 33.99 -11.23 4.88
CA ASN A 8 34.60 -12.02 5.96
C ASN A 8 35.97 -11.50 6.33
N VAL A 9 36.16 -11.22 7.61
CA VAL A 9 37.45 -11.01 8.26
C VAL A 9 37.92 -12.34 8.81
N ARG A 10 39.14 -12.77 8.45
CA ARG A 10 39.62 -14.12 8.69
C ARG A 10 40.82 -14.19 9.61
N SER A 11 40.97 -15.31 10.29
CA SER A 11 42.10 -15.55 11.20
C SER A 11 43.44 -15.75 10.48
N SER A 12 43.44 -16.07 9.17
CA SER A 12 44.61 -16.24 8.32
C SER A 12 44.33 -15.86 6.88
N TYR A 13 45.32 -15.80 6.04
CA TYR A 13 45.30 -15.42 4.63
C TYR A 13 44.78 -16.56 3.71
N SER A 14 43.66 -17.17 4.07
CA SER A 14 43.02 -18.25 3.29
C SER A 14 41.50 -18.19 3.40
N THR A 15 40.81 -18.55 2.32
CA THR A 15 39.35 -18.68 2.31
C THR A 15 38.82 -19.83 3.16
N SER A 16 39.70 -20.82 3.47
CA SER A 16 39.37 -21.94 4.36
C SER A 16 39.62 -21.63 5.85
N SER A 17 40.29 -20.51 6.17
CA SER A 17 40.50 -20.13 7.57
C SER A 17 39.20 -19.62 8.23
N SER A 18 39.15 -19.73 9.56
CA SER A 18 37.96 -19.31 10.33
C SER A 18 37.67 -17.82 10.12
N SER A 19 36.38 -17.47 9.98
CA SER A 19 35.94 -16.09 10.05
C SER A 19 35.94 -15.63 11.51
N VAL A 20 36.55 -14.48 11.77
CA VAL A 20 36.61 -13.82 13.07
C VAL A 20 35.67 -12.61 13.15
N GLY A 21 34.97 -12.33 12.07
CA GLY A 21 33.97 -11.27 11.95
C GLY A 21 33.63 -10.93 10.51
N THR A 22 32.82 -9.92 10.33
CA THR A 22 32.43 -9.42 9.01
C THR A 22 32.46 -7.89 8.99
N LEU A 23 32.66 -7.30 7.80
CA LEU A 23 32.55 -5.86 7.56
C LEU A 23 31.32 -5.56 6.72
N LYS A 24 30.65 -4.45 7.04
CA LYS A 24 29.62 -3.85 6.19
C LYS A 24 30.26 -3.04 5.06
N LYS A 25 29.54 -2.75 3.98
CA LYS A 25 29.99 -1.86 2.90
C LYS A 25 30.43 -0.49 3.50
N GLY A 26 31.56 0.00 3.08
CA GLY A 26 32.10 1.28 3.58
C GLY A 26 32.71 1.24 4.98
N GLU A 27 32.67 0.12 5.69
CA GLU A 27 33.33 -0.01 6.98
C GLU A 27 34.84 0.02 6.84
N SER A 28 35.51 0.73 7.75
CA SER A 28 36.97 0.94 7.68
C SER A 28 37.73 -0.04 8.54
N VAL A 29 38.90 -0.48 8.05
CA VAL A 29 39.89 -1.22 8.83
C VAL A 29 41.28 -0.61 8.59
N THR A 30 42.14 -0.70 9.59
CA THR A 30 43.54 -0.30 9.42
C THR A 30 44.33 -1.43 8.76
N ARG A 31 44.76 -1.22 7.50
CA ARG A 31 45.60 -2.16 6.80
C ARG A 31 47.06 -1.93 7.22
N ILE A 32 47.70 -2.98 7.73
CA ILE A 32 49.10 -2.95 8.23
C ILE A 32 50.07 -3.72 7.34
N GLY A 33 49.56 -4.37 6.30
CA GLY A 33 50.41 -5.05 5.31
C GLY A 33 49.57 -5.66 4.18
N VAL A 34 50.23 -5.95 3.08
CA VAL A 34 49.69 -6.68 1.92
C VAL A 34 50.64 -7.82 1.60
N SER A 35 50.07 -8.99 1.40
CA SER A 35 50.87 -10.16 0.98
C SER A 35 50.79 -10.35 -0.54
N ASN A 36 51.79 -11.02 -1.10
CA ASN A 36 51.85 -11.29 -2.54
C ASN A 36 50.76 -12.26 -3.05
N ASN A 37 50.04 -12.90 -2.12
CA ASN A 37 48.97 -13.83 -2.43
C ASN A 37 47.56 -13.17 -2.46
N GLY A 38 47.51 -11.83 -2.51
CA GLY A 38 46.23 -11.08 -2.63
C GLY A 38 45.49 -10.87 -1.32
N TRP A 39 46.11 -11.05 -0.17
CA TRP A 39 45.51 -10.80 1.15
C TRP A 39 46.09 -9.55 1.81
N SER A 40 45.22 -8.79 2.48
CA SER A 40 45.57 -7.68 3.35
C SER A 40 45.59 -8.12 4.80
N LYS A 41 46.68 -7.81 5.51
CA LYS A 41 46.79 -7.91 6.96
C LYS A 41 46.19 -6.64 7.58
N VAL A 42 45.23 -6.78 8.47
CA VAL A 42 44.48 -5.65 9.05
C VAL A 42 44.48 -5.75 10.58
N LYS A 43 44.24 -4.61 11.24
CA LYS A 43 43.80 -4.58 12.65
C LYS A 43 42.26 -4.62 12.67
N TYR A 44 41.72 -5.64 13.33
CA TYR A 44 40.29 -5.82 13.52
C TYR A 44 40.01 -6.15 14.98
N ASN A 45 39.19 -5.32 15.65
CA ASN A 45 38.90 -5.44 17.10
C ASN A 45 40.13 -5.61 17.98
N GLY A 46 41.22 -4.87 17.66
CA GLY A 46 42.47 -4.91 18.39
C GLY A 46 43.42 -6.08 18.05
N ALA A 47 42.92 -7.06 17.29
CA ALA A 47 43.68 -8.23 16.86
C ALA A 47 44.17 -8.12 15.40
N ILE A 48 45.11 -8.98 15.01
CA ILE A 48 45.55 -9.16 13.64
C ILE A 48 44.56 -10.10 12.92
N ALA A 49 44.08 -9.67 11.77
CA ALA A 49 43.19 -10.46 10.92
C ALA A 49 43.55 -10.25 9.44
N TYR A 50 42.81 -10.95 8.56
CA TYR A 50 43.11 -10.96 7.13
C TYR A 50 41.85 -10.81 6.32
N ILE A 51 41.94 -10.01 5.25
CA ILE A 51 40.86 -9.76 4.30
C ILE A 51 41.45 -9.86 2.89
N SER A 52 40.67 -10.38 1.93
CA SER A 52 41.07 -10.34 0.52
C SER A 52 41.28 -8.89 0.09
N SER A 53 42.43 -8.58 -0.48
CA SER A 53 42.78 -7.20 -0.89
C SER A 53 41.82 -6.66 -1.96
N SER A 54 41.27 -7.52 -2.79
CA SER A 54 40.26 -7.15 -3.81
C SER A 54 38.95 -6.64 -3.24
N LEU A 55 38.65 -6.93 -1.96
CA LEU A 55 37.44 -6.49 -1.25
C LEU A 55 37.68 -5.21 -0.43
N LEU A 56 38.84 -4.58 -0.57
CA LEU A 56 39.21 -3.36 0.12
C LEU A 56 39.54 -2.24 -0.86
N THR A 57 39.13 -1.03 -0.55
CA THR A 57 39.47 0.21 -1.26
C THR A 57 40.06 1.24 -0.31
N THR A 58 40.81 2.19 -0.83
CA THR A 58 41.33 3.35 -0.09
C THR A 58 40.33 4.50 -0.04
N THR A 59 39.39 4.53 -0.99
CA THR A 59 38.30 5.53 -1.04
C THR A 59 37.07 4.93 -0.38
N LYS A 60 36.44 5.67 0.51
CA LYS A 60 35.16 5.22 1.09
C LYS A 60 34.13 5.11 -0.05
N PRO A 61 33.54 3.92 -0.25
CA PRO A 61 32.44 3.82 -1.22
C PRO A 61 31.31 4.78 -0.81
N GLU A 62 30.79 5.53 -1.76
CA GLU A 62 29.59 6.31 -1.54
C GLU A 62 28.44 5.36 -1.21
N GLU A 63 27.75 5.63 -0.11
CA GLU A 63 26.42 5.06 0.11
C GLU A 63 25.52 5.75 -0.90
N GLU A 64 24.86 5.00 -1.75
CA GLU A 64 23.80 5.56 -2.57
C GLU A 64 22.71 6.07 -1.61
N ASP A 65 22.50 7.39 -1.58
CA ASP A 65 21.43 7.98 -0.81
C ASP A 65 20.11 7.42 -1.38
N LYS A 66 19.45 6.59 -0.59
CA LYS A 66 18.15 6.06 -0.97
C LYS A 66 17.14 7.20 -0.97
N SER A 67 16.29 7.21 -1.97
CA SER A 67 15.21 8.18 -2.07
C SER A 67 14.24 8.03 -0.91
N ASP A 68 13.83 9.14 -0.29
CA ASP A 68 12.79 9.23 0.76
C ASP A 68 11.43 9.67 0.19
N VAL A 69 11.32 9.79 -1.13
CA VAL A 69 10.11 10.24 -1.81
C VAL A 69 9.01 9.17 -1.72
N LYS A 70 7.97 9.48 -0.95
CA LYS A 70 6.80 8.63 -0.67
C LYS A 70 5.49 9.30 -1.02
N ALA A 71 5.50 10.13 -2.06
CA ALA A 71 4.32 10.85 -2.54
C ALA A 71 3.70 10.18 -3.77
N LEU A 72 2.39 10.37 -3.92
CA LEU A 72 1.70 10.13 -5.18
C LEU A 72 1.79 11.40 -6.05
N LYS A 73 2.08 11.22 -7.32
CA LYS A 73 2.00 12.26 -8.34
C LYS A 73 0.56 12.53 -8.75
N SER A 74 -0.25 11.46 -8.86
CA SER A 74 -1.68 11.55 -9.15
C SER A 74 -2.44 10.40 -8.52
N LEU A 75 -3.73 10.65 -8.23
CA LEU A 75 -4.67 9.66 -7.74
C LEU A 75 -6.03 9.91 -8.39
N VAL A 76 -6.55 8.91 -9.11
CA VAL A 76 -7.89 8.89 -9.68
C VAL A 76 -8.62 7.65 -9.16
N ILE A 77 -9.85 7.84 -8.69
CA ILE A 77 -10.68 6.75 -8.17
C ILE A 77 -12.03 6.79 -8.86
N SER A 78 -12.54 5.65 -9.29
CA SER A 78 -13.84 5.50 -9.92
C SER A 78 -14.56 4.21 -9.49
N PRO A 79 -15.91 4.20 -9.44
CA PRO A 79 -16.78 5.35 -9.57
C PRO A 79 -16.72 6.24 -8.34
N GLY A 80 -17.14 7.50 -8.49
CA GLY A 80 -17.19 8.49 -7.41
C GLY A 80 -16.16 9.61 -7.57
N THR A 81 -16.12 10.50 -6.60
CA THR A 81 -15.21 11.66 -6.58
C THR A 81 -14.61 11.85 -5.20
N LEU A 82 -13.32 12.08 -5.13
CA LEU A 82 -12.62 12.37 -3.87
C LEU A 82 -13.01 13.75 -3.31
N SER A 83 -13.16 13.82 -2.01
CA SER A 83 -13.30 15.06 -1.26
C SER A 83 -12.27 15.09 -0.11
N PRO A 84 -11.40 16.11 -0.05
CA PRO A 84 -11.16 17.14 -1.08
C PRO A 84 -10.57 16.54 -2.37
N GLU A 85 -10.40 17.37 -3.41
CA GLU A 85 -9.65 16.97 -4.61
C GLU A 85 -8.23 16.52 -4.24
N PHE A 86 -7.66 15.61 -5.06
CA PHE A 86 -6.35 15.04 -4.76
C PHE A 86 -5.27 16.12 -4.65
N ASN A 87 -4.50 16.03 -3.57
CA ASN A 87 -3.28 16.76 -3.33
C ASN A 87 -2.25 15.83 -2.67
N ALA A 88 -1.02 15.82 -3.15
CA ALA A 88 0.03 14.91 -2.69
C ALA A 88 0.32 14.98 -1.17
N GLU A 89 0.11 16.14 -0.55
CA GLU A 89 0.32 16.35 0.89
C GLU A 89 -0.91 16.00 1.73
N THR A 90 -2.08 15.86 1.13
CA THR A 90 -3.31 15.46 1.81
C THR A 90 -3.37 13.95 1.91
N THR A 91 -3.50 13.42 3.11
CA THR A 91 -3.48 11.98 3.37
C THR A 91 -4.84 11.39 3.77
N LYS A 92 -5.87 12.23 3.89
CA LYS A 92 -7.22 11.80 4.28
C LYS A 92 -8.25 12.36 3.30
N TYR A 93 -9.07 11.46 2.80
CA TYR A 93 -10.12 11.75 1.82
C TYR A 93 -11.42 11.06 2.22
N THR A 94 -12.52 11.58 1.70
CA THR A 94 -13.82 10.95 1.75
C THR A 94 -14.41 10.85 0.35
N MET A 95 -15.32 9.92 0.14
CA MET A 95 -16.12 9.80 -1.07
C MET A 95 -17.38 9.00 -0.79
N SER A 96 -18.41 9.15 -1.63
CA SER A 96 -19.62 8.31 -1.62
C SER A 96 -19.75 7.56 -2.93
N VAL A 97 -20.33 6.37 -2.86
CA VAL A 97 -20.67 5.53 -4.01
C VAL A 97 -22.05 4.95 -3.86
N GLY A 98 -22.70 4.61 -4.98
CA GLY A 98 -24.03 4.00 -4.97
C GLY A 98 -24.02 2.57 -4.38
N ALA A 99 -25.22 2.10 -4.05
CA ALA A 99 -25.46 0.79 -3.44
C ALA A 99 -25.00 -0.41 -4.29
N ASP A 100 -24.87 -0.22 -5.59
CA ASP A 100 -24.46 -1.23 -6.57
C ASP A 100 -22.96 -1.33 -6.78
N VAL A 101 -22.18 -0.46 -6.12
CA VAL A 101 -20.70 -0.42 -6.25
C VAL A 101 -20.05 -1.32 -5.22
N ASP A 102 -19.51 -2.45 -5.66
CA ASP A 102 -18.79 -3.40 -4.78
C ASP A 102 -17.28 -3.22 -4.82
N LYS A 103 -16.76 -2.49 -5.83
CA LYS A 103 -15.34 -2.34 -6.06
C LYS A 103 -15.01 -0.94 -6.59
N LEU A 104 -13.86 -0.40 -6.15
CA LEU A 104 -13.26 0.81 -6.69
C LEU A 104 -12.11 0.49 -7.63
N ASN A 105 -12.08 1.17 -8.76
CA ASN A 105 -10.92 1.21 -9.64
C ASN A 105 -10.03 2.39 -9.21
N ILE A 106 -8.78 2.10 -8.89
CA ILE A 106 -7.83 3.09 -8.37
C ILE A 106 -6.63 3.16 -9.31
N GLU A 107 -6.41 4.34 -9.88
CA GLU A 107 -5.23 4.66 -10.67
C GLU A 107 -4.37 5.64 -9.86
N ALA A 108 -3.22 5.17 -9.40
CA ALA A 108 -2.29 5.94 -8.60
C ALA A 108 -0.91 5.93 -9.27
N LEU A 109 -0.36 7.10 -9.53
CA LEU A 109 0.99 7.25 -10.07
C LEU A 109 1.94 7.70 -8.94
N LEU A 110 3.08 7.06 -8.85
CA LEU A 110 4.14 7.40 -7.91
C LEU A 110 4.89 8.65 -8.39
N GLU A 111 5.32 9.49 -7.46
CA GLU A 111 6.24 10.61 -7.75
C GLU A 111 7.65 10.09 -8.05
N ASP A 112 8.09 9.04 -7.35
CA ASP A 112 9.36 8.37 -7.57
C ASP A 112 9.12 6.92 -8.01
N GLU A 113 9.64 6.53 -9.17
CA GLU A 113 9.52 5.18 -9.73
C GLU A 113 10.20 4.10 -8.89
N LYS A 114 11.13 4.47 -8.01
CA LYS A 114 11.78 3.56 -7.07
C LYS A 114 10.91 3.22 -5.86
N SER A 115 9.85 3.99 -5.61
CA SER A 115 8.89 3.72 -4.54
C SER A 115 7.98 2.56 -4.88
N LYS A 116 7.39 1.95 -3.86
CA LYS A 116 6.45 0.83 -3.98
C LYS A 116 5.05 1.28 -3.59
N LEU A 117 4.05 0.80 -4.33
CA LEU A 117 2.63 1.07 -4.10
C LEU A 117 1.93 -0.18 -3.57
N SER A 118 1.10 -0.01 -2.54
CA SER A 118 0.17 -1.03 -2.05
C SER A 118 -1.20 -0.43 -1.83
N ILE A 119 -2.24 -1.10 -2.32
CA ILE A 119 -3.65 -0.68 -2.19
C ILE A 119 -4.41 -1.79 -1.49
N SER A 120 -5.31 -1.42 -0.57
CA SER A 120 -6.16 -2.37 0.16
C SER A 120 -7.51 -1.75 0.52
N GLY A 121 -8.54 -2.60 0.66
CA GLY A 121 -9.90 -2.21 1.03
C GLY A 121 -10.74 -1.63 -0.11
N ASN A 122 -10.26 -1.72 -1.36
CA ASN A 122 -10.96 -1.23 -2.55
C ASN A 122 -11.88 -2.27 -3.20
N ASP A 123 -11.88 -3.50 -2.70
CA ASP A 123 -12.73 -4.60 -3.13
C ASP A 123 -13.74 -4.97 -2.04
N SER A 124 -14.90 -5.52 -2.44
CA SER A 124 -15.94 -6.04 -1.53
C SER A 124 -16.44 -4.98 -0.55
N LEU A 125 -16.82 -3.81 -1.09
CA LEU A 125 -17.38 -2.72 -0.29
C LEU A 125 -18.71 -3.14 0.34
N GLU A 126 -18.80 -2.99 1.66
CA GLU A 126 -20.01 -3.21 2.43
C GLU A 126 -20.86 -1.92 2.52
N MET A 127 -22.17 -2.06 2.79
CA MET A 127 -23.03 -0.90 3.05
C MET A 127 -22.50 -0.07 4.23
N GLY A 128 -22.57 1.26 4.09
CA GLY A 128 -22.02 2.18 5.07
C GLY A 128 -20.55 2.52 4.84
N GLU A 129 -19.78 2.71 5.91
CA GLU A 129 -18.41 3.18 5.83
C GLU A 129 -17.40 2.06 5.58
N ASN A 130 -16.56 2.25 4.57
CA ASN A 130 -15.43 1.40 4.21
C ASN A 130 -14.15 2.22 4.28
N THR A 131 -13.03 1.57 4.55
CA THR A 131 -11.72 2.23 4.58
C THR A 131 -10.81 1.67 3.51
N VAL A 132 -10.43 2.51 2.56
CA VAL A 132 -9.40 2.20 1.56
C VAL A 132 -8.08 2.82 1.98
N LYS A 133 -7.00 2.05 1.89
CA LYS A 133 -5.64 2.52 2.18
C LYS A 133 -4.75 2.36 0.96
N ILE A 134 -4.02 3.42 0.64
CA ILE A 134 -2.98 3.45 -0.37
C ILE A 134 -1.67 3.77 0.35
N VAL A 135 -0.73 2.84 0.33
CA VAL A 135 0.56 2.98 1.01
C VAL A 135 1.65 3.13 -0.04
N VAL A 136 2.39 4.23 0.03
CA VAL A 136 3.59 4.48 -0.76
C VAL A 136 4.80 4.28 0.14
N THR A 137 5.68 3.34 -0.22
CA THR A 137 6.92 3.05 0.50
C THR A 137 8.11 3.50 -0.34
N ALA A 138 8.89 4.43 0.16
CA ALA A 138 10.10 4.94 -0.49
C ALA A 138 11.23 3.91 -0.51
N GLU A 139 12.31 4.19 -1.24
CA GLU A 139 13.50 3.32 -1.32
C GLU A 139 14.21 3.17 0.04
N ASP A 140 14.15 4.20 0.89
CA ASP A 140 14.69 4.19 2.26
C ASP A 140 13.82 3.43 3.28
N GLU A 141 12.73 2.79 2.80
CA GLU A 141 11.74 2.03 3.59
C GLU A 141 10.79 2.90 4.43
N THR A 142 10.88 4.22 4.36
CA THR A 142 9.86 5.10 4.95
C THR A 142 8.58 5.06 4.13
N ALA A 143 7.41 5.24 4.78
CA ALA A 143 6.14 5.11 4.11
C ALA A 143 5.18 6.28 4.39
N ARG A 144 4.30 6.56 3.42
CA ARG A 144 3.15 7.47 3.56
C ARG A 144 1.88 6.70 3.23
N THR A 145 0.85 6.88 4.05
CA THR A 145 -0.45 6.24 3.85
C THR A 145 -1.50 7.30 3.52
N TYR A 146 -2.17 7.12 2.39
CA TYR A 146 -3.38 7.85 2.03
C TYR A 146 -4.59 7.01 2.43
N THR A 147 -5.51 7.58 3.18
CA THR A 147 -6.71 6.92 3.68
C THR A 147 -7.94 7.55 3.06
N ILE A 148 -8.79 6.75 2.45
CA ILE A 148 -10.06 7.18 1.88
C ILE A 148 -11.18 6.50 2.64
N ILE A 149 -12.08 7.28 3.24
CA ILE A 149 -13.33 6.79 3.80
C ILE A 149 -14.37 6.80 2.69
N VAL A 150 -14.87 5.65 2.35
CA VAL A 150 -15.84 5.43 1.28
C VAL A 150 -17.18 5.08 1.92
N THR A 151 -18.18 5.95 1.75
CA THR A 151 -19.54 5.66 2.17
C THR A 151 -20.30 5.02 1.01
N LYS A 152 -20.63 3.74 1.14
CA LYS A 152 -21.53 3.05 0.21
C LYS A 152 -22.95 3.29 0.66
N GLU A 153 -23.73 3.96 -0.20
CA GLU A 153 -25.12 4.34 0.08
C GLU A 153 -26.02 3.10 0.17
N GLU A 154 -27.05 3.18 0.99
CA GLU A 154 -28.08 2.15 1.02
C GLU A 154 -28.95 2.24 -0.24
N GLN A 155 -29.41 1.09 -0.71
CA GLN A 155 -30.36 1.07 -1.81
C GLN A 155 -31.69 1.64 -1.35
N GLU A 156 -32.07 2.80 -1.90
CA GLU A 156 -33.40 3.32 -1.65
C GLU A 156 -34.47 2.34 -2.17
N GLN A 157 -35.27 1.84 -1.26
CA GLN A 157 -36.43 1.05 -1.64
C GLN A 157 -37.52 1.99 -2.23
N ILE A 158 -37.69 1.90 -3.53
CA ILE A 158 -38.80 2.59 -4.18
C ILE A 158 -40.10 1.92 -3.73
N LYS A 159 -40.89 2.63 -2.94
CA LYS A 159 -42.22 2.18 -2.49
C LYS A 159 -43.31 3.00 -3.18
N LEU A 160 -44.39 2.34 -3.52
CA LEU A 160 -45.59 3.05 -3.96
C LEU A 160 -46.09 3.98 -2.83
N SER A 161 -46.37 5.22 -3.15
CA SER A 161 -46.98 6.17 -2.21
C SER A 161 -48.52 6.03 -2.16
N THR A 162 -49.10 5.57 -3.23
CA THR A 162 -50.57 5.37 -3.35
C THR A 162 -50.85 4.25 -4.33
N LEU A 163 -51.90 3.49 -4.05
CA LEU A 163 -52.53 2.55 -4.97
C LEU A 163 -54.02 2.71 -4.88
N THR A 164 -54.68 3.02 -5.99
CA THR A 164 -56.14 3.14 -6.07
C THR A 164 -56.68 2.42 -7.29
N ILE A 165 -57.85 1.78 -7.13
CA ILE A 165 -58.56 1.17 -8.23
C ILE A 165 -59.92 1.89 -8.31
N LYS A 166 -60.29 2.43 -9.49
CA LYS A 166 -61.49 3.20 -9.67
C LYS A 166 -62.75 2.35 -9.41
N GLY A 167 -63.54 2.78 -8.40
CA GLY A 167 -64.81 2.17 -8.08
C GLY A 167 -64.74 0.91 -7.22
N VAL A 168 -63.60 0.62 -6.63
CA VAL A 168 -63.39 -0.54 -5.75
C VAL A 168 -62.51 -0.14 -4.58
N GLU A 169 -62.78 -0.64 -3.40
CA GLU A 169 -61.90 -0.49 -2.25
C GLU A 169 -60.90 -1.68 -2.18
N LEU A 170 -59.68 -1.37 -1.79
CA LEU A 170 -58.64 -2.37 -1.53
C LEU A 170 -58.84 -2.98 -0.14
N ASP A 171 -58.69 -4.31 -0.03
CA ASP A 171 -58.61 -5.01 1.25
C ASP A 171 -57.27 -5.79 1.33
N PRO A 172 -56.43 -5.50 2.29
CA PRO A 172 -56.49 -4.37 3.22
C PRO A 172 -56.42 -3.01 2.51
N LYS A 173 -56.67 -1.89 3.22
CA LYS A 173 -56.38 -0.55 2.69
C LYS A 173 -54.92 -0.43 2.31
N PHE A 174 -54.63 0.39 1.30
CA PHE A 174 -53.27 0.56 0.81
C PHE A 174 -52.30 0.90 1.94
N ASP A 175 -51.23 0.10 2.04
CA ASP A 175 -50.06 0.29 2.88
C ASP A 175 -48.80 -0.04 2.04
N PRO A 176 -47.81 0.83 1.97
CA PRO A 176 -46.59 0.61 1.17
C PRO A 176 -45.80 -0.66 1.51
N SER A 177 -46.08 -1.28 2.65
CA SER A 177 -45.42 -2.54 3.10
C SER A 177 -46.22 -3.79 2.73
N VAL A 178 -47.43 -3.65 2.22
CA VAL A 178 -48.28 -4.75 1.78
C VAL A 178 -48.17 -4.96 0.28
N TYR A 179 -47.91 -6.17 -0.14
CA TYR A 179 -47.68 -6.51 -1.55
C TYR A 179 -48.83 -7.26 -2.22
N GLU A 180 -49.83 -7.69 -1.44
CA GLU A 180 -50.99 -8.40 -1.94
C GLU A 180 -52.27 -7.71 -1.46
N TYR A 181 -53.18 -7.44 -2.39
CA TYR A 181 -54.50 -6.81 -2.16
C TYR A 181 -55.57 -7.62 -2.84
N THR A 182 -56.73 -7.70 -2.20
CA THR A 182 -57.93 -8.26 -2.80
C THR A 182 -58.96 -7.15 -3.08
N VAL A 183 -59.77 -7.36 -4.10
CA VAL A 183 -60.90 -6.46 -4.45
C VAL A 183 -62.13 -7.27 -4.75
N GLU A 184 -63.29 -6.82 -4.24
CA GLU A 184 -64.58 -7.38 -4.63
C GLU A 184 -65.14 -6.65 -5.84
N VAL A 185 -65.45 -7.38 -6.89
CA VAL A 185 -66.07 -6.84 -8.10
C VAL A 185 -67.50 -7.36 -8.16
N LEU A 186 -68.46 -6.47 -7.91
CA LEU A 186 -69.84 -6.82 -8.03
C LEU A 186 -70.22 -7.03 -9.51
N LYS A 187 -70.65 -8.24 -9.83
CA LYS A 187 -71.15 -8.60 -11.16
C LYS A 187 -72.52 -7.97 -11.34
N ARG A 188 -72.68 -6.91 -12.18
CA ARG A 188 -73.95 -6.46 -12.58
C ARG A 188 -74.64 -7.57 -13.39
N LEU A 189 -75.71 -8.18 -12.80
CA LEU A 189 -76.64 -9.00 -13.54
C LEU A 189 -77.41 -8.07 -14.46
N LYS A 190 -77.42 -8.33 -15.76
CA LYS A 190 -78.25 -7.66 -16.76
C LYS A 190 -79.71 -8.15 -16.65
#